data_d717658a2c25a47fb5b874d8a93c685a
#
_entry.id   d717658a2c25a47fb5b874d8a93c685a
#
_cell.length_a   1.000
_cell.length_b   1.000
_cell.length_c   1.000
_cell.angle_alpha   90.00
_cell.angle_beta   90.00
_cell.angle_gamma   90.00
#
_symmetry.space_group_name_H-M   'P 1'
#
loop_
_entity.id
_entity.type
_entity.pdbx_description
1 polymer ?
#
loop_
_entity_poly.entity_id
_entity_poly.type
_entity_poly.pdbx_seq_one_letter_code
_entity_poly.pdbx_strand_id
1 'polypeptide(L)'
;TPLFTKEKHMATIEVSGKNYETDEEGYLVNLAEWNEDVGTYLAQTESVEMTEQHWEVVNFLRDYYNEFQIAPAVRVLTKAIGKKLGADKGTSQYLYDLFPYGPAKQACKIAGLPKPTGCV
;
A
#
# COMPACT_ATOMS: atom_id res chain seq x y z
N THR A 1 -15.11 17.39 25.86
CA THR A 1 -15.10 17.01 25.45
C THR A 1 -14.89 16.59 24.64
N PRO A 2 -14.84 16.70 24.66
CA PRO A 2 -14.67 16.26 23.87
C PRO A 2 -14.44 15.91 23.01
N LEU A 3 -14.59 16.06 22.83
CA LEU A 3 -14.56 15.67 22.24
C LEU A 3 -14.21 15.30 21.33
N PHE A 4 -14.33 15.32 21.11
CA PHE A 4 -14.05 14.92 20.46
C PHE A 4 -13.84 14.75 19.41
N THR A 5 -13.82 14.85 19.09
CA THR A 5 -13.71 14.76 18.29
C THR A 5 -13.46 14.57 17.24
N LYS A 6 -13.71 14.77 16.66
CA LYS A 6 -13.54 14.62 15.70
C LYS A 6 -12.58 14.63 14.98
N GLU A 7 -12.13 14.46 15.19
CA GLU A 7 -11.06 14.44 14.56
C GLU A 7 -10.71 13.29 14.01
N LYS A 8 -9.78 13.20 13.30
CA LYS A 8 -9.34 12.03 12.66
C LYS A 8 -8.81 11.12 13.61
N HIS A 9 -9.15 9.85 13.51
CA HIS A 9 -8.70 8.86 14.44
C HIS A 9 -7.40 8.28 13.94
N MET A 10 -6.35 9.01 14.21
CA MET A 10 -5.02 8.53 13.88
C MET A 10 -4.61 7.47 14.86
N ALA A 11 -3.87 6.51 14.40
CA ALA A 11 -3.35 5.43 15.24
C ALA A 11 -1.84 5.42 15.16
N THR A 12 -1.21 4.79 16.14
CA THR A 12 0.24 4.62 16.15
C THR A 12 0.55 3.14 16.12
N ILE A 13 1.47 2.74 15.26
CA ILE A 13 1.95 1.37 15.24
C ILE A 13 3.41 1.36 15.66
N GLU A 14 3.83 0.27 16.27
CA GLU A 14 5.23 0.12 16.66
C GLU A 14 5.87 -0.97 15.82
N VAL A 15 6.94 -0.63 15.11
CA VAL A 15 7.65 -1.56 14.24
C VAL A 15 9.12 -1.45 14.54
N SER A 16 9.74 -2.54 14.94
CA SER A 16 11.18 -2.60 15.23
C SER A 16 11.63 -1.53 16.22
N GLY A 17 10.79 -1.26 17.23
CA GLY A 17 11.13 -0.32 18.29
C GLY A 17 10.87 1.14 17.96
N LYS A 18 10.29 1.43 16.80
CA LYS A 18 9.98 2.79 16.41
C LYS A 18 8.49 2.93 16.18
N ASN A 19 7.94 4.09 16.54
CA ASN A 19 6.52 4.37 16.37
C ASN A 19 6.26 5.09 15.06
N TYR A 20 5.17 4.70 14.39
CA TYR A 20 4.75 5.31 13.13
C TYR A 20 3.28 5.65 13.23
N GLU A 21 2.89 6.78 12.65
CA GLU A 21 1.48 7.18 12.63
C GLU A 21 0.77 6.65 11.40
N THR A 22 -0.45 6.16 11.60
CA THR A 22 -1.30 5.77 10.49
C THR A 22 -2.62 6.52 10.59
N ASP A 23 -3.33 6.64 9.47
CA ASP A 23 -4.64 7.26 9.50
C ASP A 23 -5.68 6.22 9.96
N GLU A 24 -6.95 6.61 9.98
CA GLU A 24 -8.00 5.73 10.49
C GLU A 24 -8.21 4.48 9.64
N GLU A 25 -7.73 4.49 8.42
CA GLU A 25 -7.82 3.31 7.54
C GLU A 25 -6.54 2.48 7.56
N GLY A 26 -5.55 2.91 8.31
CA GLY A 26 -4.30 2.17 8.46
C GLY A 26 -3.21 2.54 7.47
N TYR A 27 -3.42 3.60 6.69
CA TYR A 27 -2.39 4.05 5.76
C TYR A 27 -1.36 4.89 6.51
N LEU A 28 -0.08 4.70 6.16
CA LEU A 28 1.00 5.44 6.79
C LEU A 28 0.88 6.93 6.49
N VAL A 29 0.98 7.76 7.52
CA VAL A 29 0.82 9.20 7.37
C VAL A 29 2.04 9.82 6.70
N ASN A 30 3.24 9.42 7.13
CA ASN A 30 4.46 9.99 6.57
C ASN A 30 5.15 8.97 5.66
N LEU A 31 5.04 9.20 4.37
CA LEU A 31 5.58 8.27 3.37
C LEU A 31 7.09 8.09 3.47
N ALA A 32 7.79 9.14 3.92
CA ALA A 32 9.23 9.11 4.00
C ALA A 32 9.74 8.17 5.09
N GLU A 33 8.88 7.80 6.03
CA GLU A 33 9.27 6.91 7.12
C GLU A 33 9.15 5.43 6.78
N TRP A 34 8.62 5.13 5.60
CA TRP A 34 8.40 3.74 5.21
C TRP A 34 9.71 2.99 5.03
N ASN A 35 9.72 1.74 5.45
CA ASN A 35 10.80 0.79 5.14
C ASN A 35 10.17 -0.60 5.04
N GLU A 36 10.99 -1.60 4.72
CA GLU A 36 10.47 -2.95 4.51
C GLU A 36 9.85 -3.55 5.77
N ASP A 37 10.37 -3.20 6.92
CA ASP A 37 9.79 -3.69 8.18
C ASP A 37 8.38 -3.14 8.37
N VAL A 38 8.17 -1.87 8.05
CA VAL A 38 6.85 -1.26 8.10
C VAL A 38 5.93 -1.94 7.08
N GLY A 39 6.43 -2.19 5.87
CA GLY A 39 5.66 -2.89 4.85
C GLY A 39 5.23 -4.28 5.31
N THR A 40 6.14 -5.01 5.92
CA THR A 40 5.83 -6.34 6.42
C THR A 40 4.78 -6.28 7.53
N TYR A 41 4.90 -5.31 8.43
CA TYR A 41 3.91 -5.14 9.49
C TYR A 41 2.54 -4.85 8.92
N LEU A 42 2.47 -3.91 7.97
CA LEU A 42 1.19 -3.55 7.36
C LEU A 42 0.59 -4.73 6.59
N ALA A 43 1.43 -5.53 5.94
CA ALA A 43 0.96 -6.73 5.25
C ALA A 43 0.34 -7.71 6.25
N GLN A 44 0.93 -7.85 7.42
CA GLN A 44 0.39 -8.73 8.45
C GLN A 44 -0.99 -8.27 8.91
N THR A 45 -1.19 -6.96 9.03
CA THR A 45 -2.51 -6.44 9.42
C THR A 45 -3.55 -6.71 8.36
N GLU A 46 -3.13 -6.91 7.11
CA GLU A 46 -4.03 -7.21 6.00
C GLU A 46 -4.11 -8.71 5.71
N SER A 47 -3.47 -9.53 6.54
CA SER A 47 -3.42 -10.99 6.37
C SER A 47 -2.76 -11.38 5.05
N VAL A 48 -1.78 -10.62 4.63
CA VAL A 48 -1.02 -10.89 3.40
C VAL A 48 0.36 -11.38 3.79
N GLU A 49 0.74 -12.53 3.25
CA GLU A 49 2.07 -13.07 3.46
C GLU A 49 2.94 -12.62 2.30
N MET A 50 3.96 -11.83 2.59
CA MET A 50 4.78 -11.23 1.54
C MET A 50 5.71 -12.23 0.89
N THR A 51 5.69 -12.26 -0.44
CA THR A 51 6.61 -13.05 -1.24
C THR A 51 7.38 -12.11 -2.14
N GLU A 52 8.30 -12.65 -2.93
CA GLU A 52 9.06 -11.83 -3.87
C GLU A 52 8.15 -11.07 -4.82
N GLN A 53 7.09 -11.72 -5.28
CA GLN A 53 6.14 -11.08 -6.19
C GLN A 53 5.43 -9.91 -5.52
N HIS A 54 5.09 -10.05 -4.25
CA HIS A 54 4.49 -8.94 -3.50
C HIS A 54 5.46 -7.77 -3.43
N TRP A 55 6.72 -8.04 -3.09
CA TRP A 55 7.71 -6.96 -3.00
C TRP A 55 7.95 -6.29 -4.34
N GLU A 56 7.87 -7.06 -5.42
CA GLU A 56 7.99 -6.51 -6.76
C GLU A 56 6.93 -5.44 -7.03
N VAL A 57 5.69 -5.75 -6.67
CA VAL A 57 4.58 -4.81 -6.83
C VAL A 57 4.75 -3.59 -5.91
N VAL A 58 5.14 -3.84 -4.66
CA VAL A 58 5.36 -2.76 -3.70
C VAL A 58 6.44 -1.81 -4.18
N ASN A 59 7.56 -2.34 -4.63
CA ASN A 59 8.66 -1.50 -5.12
C ASN A 59 8.26 -0.76 -6.38
N PHE A 60 7.50 -1.41 -7.26
CA PHE A 60 6.99 -0.76 -8.45
C PHE A 60 6.11 0.43 -8.08
N LEU A 61 5.24 0.25 -7.09
CA LEU A 61 4.34 1.32 -6.66
C LEU A 61 5.11 2.49 -6.05
N ARG A 62 6.14 2.20 -5.27
CA ARG A 62 6.92 3.28 -4.69
C ARG A 62 7.66 4.08 -5.76
N ASP A 63 8.20 3.40 -6.76
CA ASP A 63 8.83 4.08 -7.90
C ASP A 63 7.82 4.89 -8.68
N TYR A 64 6.64 4.32 -8.90
CA TYR A 64 5.56 5.00 -9.60
C TYR A 64 5.16 6.29 -8.87
N TYR A 65 5.00 6.19 -7.56
CA TYR A 65 4.61 7.35 -6.77
C TYR A 65 5.71 8.41 -6.78
N ASN A 66 6.97 8.00 -6.71
CA ASN A 66 8.07 8.96 -6.76
C ASN A 66 8.06 9.73 -8.07
N GLU A 67 7.69 9.07 -9.15
CA GLU A 67 7.69 9.71 -10.47
C GLU A 67 6.44 10.55 -10.71
N PHE A 68 5.28 10.04 -10.38
CA PHE A 68 4.02 10.68 -10.74
C PHE A 68 3.28 11.35 -9.59
N GLN A 69 3.72 11.13 -8.38
CA GLN A 69 3.12 11.73 -7.17
C GLN A 69 1.63 11.38 -7.02
N ILE A 70 1.25 10.21 -7.48
CA ILE A 70 -0.13 9.74 -7.39
C ILE A 70 -0.13 8.24 -7.19
N ALA A 71 -1.04 7.76 -6.32
CA ALA A 71 -1.23 6.33 -6.11
C ALA A 71 -2.23 5.82 -7.13
N PRO A 72 -1.86 4.84 -7.97
CA PRO A 72 -2.72 4.42 -9.08
C PRO A 72 -3.88 3.55 -8.63
N ALA A 73 -5.01 3.69 -9.33
CA ALA A 73 -6.12 2.77 -9.18
C ALA A 73 -5.76 1.44 -9.85
N VAL A 74 -6.54 0.40 -9.57
CA VAL A 74 -6.19 -0.96 -10.01
C VAL A 74 -6.03 -1.08 -11.53
N ARG A 75 -6.85 -0.37 -12.29
CA ARG A 75 -6.76 -0.44 -13.74
C ARG A 75 -5.43 0.11 -14.27
N VAL A 76 -5.03 1.25 -13.74
CA VAL A 76 -3.77 1.89 -14.13
C VAL A 76 -2.59 1.03 -13.64
N LEU A 77 -2.69 0.53 -12.42
CA LEU A 77 -1.66 -0.32 -11.84
C LEU A 77 -1.45 -1.57 -12.69
N THR A 78 -2.52 -2.24 -13.06
CA THR A 78 -2.46 -3.45 -13.87
C THR A 78 -1.73 -3.19 -15.20
N LYS A 79 -2.12 -2.12 -15.86
CA LYS A 79 -1.53 -1.77 -17.14
C LYS A 79 -0.05 -1.42 -17.03
N ALA A 80 0.28 -0.64 -16.01
CA ALA A 80 1.67 -0.22 -15.81
C ALA A 80 2.58 -1.40 -15.46
N ILE A 81 2.08 -2.32 -14.64
CA ILE A 81 2.84 -3.52 -14.30
C ILE A 81 3.06 -4.39 -15.54
N GLY A 82 2.04 -4.51 -16.38
CA GLY A 82 2.18 -5.27 -17.61
C GLY A 82 3.28 -4.74 -18.51
N LYS A 83 3.44 -3.43 -18.54
CA LYS A 83 4.49 -2.82 -19.35
C LYS A 83 5.87 -2.98 -18.74
N LYS A 84 5.95 -2.93 -17.42
CA LYS A 84 7.24 -2.91 -16.73
C LYS A 84 7.75 -4.32 -16.39
N LEU A 85 6.88 -5.17 -15.91
CA LEU A 85 7.26 -6.48 -15.39
C LEU A 85 6.89 -7.64 -16.30
N GLY A 86 6.06 -7.39 -17.31
CA GLY A 86 5.65 -8.43 -18.23
C GLY A 86 4.15 -8.59 -18.31
N ALA A 87 3.65 -8.98 -19.47
CA ALA A 87 2.22 -9.07 -19.71
C ALA A 87 1.54 -10.11 -18.80
N ASP A 88 2.26 -11.15 -18.43
CA ASP A 88 1.70 -12.18 -17.55
C ASP A 88 1.45 -11.66 -16.13
N LYS A 89 2.16 -10.62 -15.72
CA LYS A 89 1.97 -9.99 -14.42
C LYS A 89 1.01 -8.81 -14.48
N GLY A 90 0.69 -8.37 -15.68
CA GLY A 90 -0.19 -7.22 -15.87
C GLY A 90 -1.64 -7.61 -16.04
N THR A 91 -2.13 -8.51 -15.21
CA THR A 91 -3.53 -8.93 -15.23
C THR A 91 -4.16 -8.70 -13.88
N SER A 92 -5.46 -8.45 -13.85
CA SER A 92 -6.13 -8.28 -12.58
C SER A 92 -6.12 -9.57 -11.76
N GLN A 93 -6.16 -10.72 -12.43
CA GLN A 93 -6.10 -12.00 -11.71
C GLN A 93 -4.80 -12.13 -10.92
N TYR A 94 -3.68 -11.79 -11.54
CA TYR A 94 -2.38 -11.86 -10.89
C TYR A 94 -2.35 -10.98 -9.64
N LEU A 95 -2.86 -9.75 -9.78
CA LEU A 95 -2.85 -8.81 -8.66
C LEU A 95 -3.83 -9.22 -7.56
N TYR A 96 -4.99 -9.75 -7.92
CA TYR A 96 -5.94 -10.22 -6.91
C TYR A 96 -5.42 -11.46 -6.19
N ASP A 97 -4.62 -12.28 -6.86
CA ASP A 97 -3.99 -13.43 -6.19
C ASP A 97 -3.00 -12.97 -5.12
N LEU A 98 -2.30 -11.88 -5.38
CA LEU A 98 -1.34 -11.34 -4.40
C LEU A 98 -2.02 -10.52 -3.30
N PHE A 99 -3.02 -9.74 -3.67
CA PHE A 99 -3.69 -8.82 -2.74
C PHE A 99 -5.21 -9.00 -2.87
N PRO A 100 -5.75 -10.04 -2.24
CA PRO A 100 -7.13 -10.45 -2.52
C PRO A 100 -8.23 -9.49 -2.07
N TYR A 101 -7.92 -8.58 -1.17
CA TYR A 101 -8.94 -7.67 -0.66
C TYR A 101 -8.90 -6.30 -1.31
N GLY A 102 -8.45 -6.22 -2.55
CA GLY A 102 -8.38 -4.99 -3.30
C GLY A 102 -6.94 -4.65 -3.62
N PRO A 103 -6.46 -5.06 -4.80
CA PRO A 103 -5.03 -4.99 -5.10
C PRO A 103 -4.44 -3.60 -4.99
N ALA A 104 -5.13 -2.59 -5.51
CA ALA A 104 -4.58 -1.23 -5.43
C ALA A 104 -4.55 -0.74 -4.00
N LYS A 105 -5.65 -0.95 -3.26
CA LYS A 105 -5.71 -0.48 -1.88
C LYS A 105 -4.72 -1.20 -0.98
N GLN A 106 -4.69 -2.52 -1.04
CA GLN A 106 -3.79 -3.29 -0.18
C GLN A 106 -2.33 -3.02 -0.52
N ALA A 107 -2.01 -3.03 -1.80
CA ALA A 107 -0.62 -2.82 -2.21
C ALA A 107 -0.15 -1.42 -1.86
N CYS A 108 -0.98 -0.41 -2.04
CA CYS A 108 -0.61 0.96 -1.67
C CYS A 108 -0.45 1.10 -0.17
N LYS A 109 -1.33 0.50 0.62
CA LYS A 109 -1.21 0.54 2.07
C LYS A 109 0.12 -0.08 2.51
N ILE A 110 0.43 -1.25 2.00
CA ILE A 110 1.67 -1.96 2.36
C ILE A 110 2.90 -1.19 1.90
N ALA A 111 2.80 -0.51 0.75
CA ALA A 111 3.89 0.29 0.21
C ALA A 111 4.07 1.63 0.94
N GLY A 112 3.22 1.94 1.91
CA GLY A 112 3.30 3.19 2.63
C GLY A 112 2.82 4.38 1.83
N LEU A 113 2.03 4.17 0.80
CA LEU A 113 1.51 5.23 -0.07
C LEU A 113 0.14 5.67 0.39
N PRO A 114 -0.33 6.82 -0.07
CA PRO A 114 -1.70 7.24 0.24
C PRO A 114 -2.71 6.35 -0.46
N LYS A 115 -3.95 6.44 -0.02
CA LYS A 115 -5.04 5.69 -0.61
C LYS A 115 -5.14 6.00 -2.10
N PRO A 116 -5.32 4.98 -2.96
CA PRO A 116 -5.43 5.25 -4.40
C PRO A 116 -6.69 6.04 -4.73
N THR A 117 -6.62 6.77 -5.84
CA THR A 117 -7.71 7.64 -6.23
C THR A 117 -8.91 6.89 -6.76
N GLY A 118 -8.77 5.63 -7.11
CA GLY A 118 -9.88 4.82 -7.58
C GLY A 118 -10.63 4.16 -6.44
N CYS A 119 -11.62 3.38 -6.77
CA CYS A 119 -12.46 2.73 -5.78
C CYS A 119 -11.88 1.45 -5.20
N VAL A 120 -10.96 0.84 -5.87
CA VAL A 120 -10.44 -0.47 -5.44
C VAL A 120 -8.95 -0.55 -5.58
#